data_70a7b330c92f1c4b9bb396b951483e33
#
_entry.id   70a7b330c92f1c4b9bb396b951483e33
#
_cell.length_a   1.000
_cell.length_b   1.000
_cell.length_c   1.000
_cell.angle_alpha   90.00
_cell.angle_beta   90.00
_cell.angle_gamma   90.00
#
_symmetry.space_group_name_H-M   'P 1'
#
loop_
_entity.id
_entity.type
_entity.pdbx_description
1 polymer ?
#
loop_
_entity_poly.entity_id
_entity_poly.type
_entity_poly.pdbx_seq_one_letter_code
_entity_poly.pdbx_strand_id
1 'polypeptide(L)'
;MKQCGVVTADSLDETVDVVKALLYTKPCSGRRLGLMALTGGQSVVITDAFVRAGLEVPLLSERSYERLGTFFNIIGGSYRNPLDVGGTLGFGAAPENLERMLSILDEDENVDAIVLEIATQYLVRMALGAAGPSTDWLPQMLAAHKERSSKAFITILNAGHLEARAAEERIKLAELGIPTFAGFEQGARALRKVIDYHRFRAGID
;
A
#
# COMPACT_ATOMS: atom_id res chain seq x y z
N MET A 1 7.53 19.97 21.75
CA MET A 1 6.39 19.70 20.86
C MET A 1 6.04 18.19 20.83
N LYS A 2 6.99 17.27 20.74
CA LYS A 2 6.67 15.82 20.78
C LYS A 2 5.87 15.40 22.01
N GLN A 3 6.20 15.96 23.18
CA GLN A 3 5.47 15.68 24.43
C GLN A 3 4.01 16.14 24.47
N CYS A 4 3.58 16.97 23.50
CA CYS A 4 2.21 17.45 23.37
C CYS A 4 1.45 16.77 22.24
N GLY A 5 2.01 15.73 21.64
CA GLY A 5 1.38 15.01 20.51
C GLY A 5 1.32 15.80 19.21
N VAL A 6 2.13 16.84 19.06
CA VAL A 6 2.20 17.61 17.82
C VAL A 6 2.99 16.83 16.78
N VAL A 7 2.38 16.56 15.65
CA VAL A 7 3.06 16.01 14.48
C VAL A 7 3.83 17.14 13.79
N THR A 8 5.15 16.96 13.67
CA THR A 8 6.02 17.92 12.97
C THR A 8 6.29 17.45 11.55
N ALA A 9 6.39 18.37 10.60
CA ALA A 9 6.78 18.11 9.22
C ALA A 9 7.95 19.02 8.84
N ASP A 10 8.85 18.53 7.98
CA ASP A 10 10.08 19.24 7.59
C ASP A 10 9.89 20.09 6.33
N SER A 11 8.75 19.93 5.65
CA SER A 11 8.38 20.71 4.46
C SER A 11 6.86 20.83 4.33
N LEU A 12 6.42 21.74 3.45
CA LEU A 12 5.00 21.87 3.10
C LEU A 12 4.46 20.60 2.43
N ASP A 13 5.24 19.99 1.54
CA ASP A 13 4.86 18.75 0.86
C ASP A 13 4.66 17.61 1.87
N GLU A 14 5.58 17.47 2.84
CA GLU A 14 5.42 16.49 3.90
C GLU A 14 4.20 16.80 4.79
N THR A 15 3.90 18.08 5.03
CA THR A 15 2.69 18.46 5.76
C THR A 15 1.43 17.98 5.02
N VAL A 16 1.36 18.17 3.71
CA VAL A 16 0.25 17.68 2.88
C VAL A 16 0.16 16.16 2.92
N ASP A 17 1.28 15.46 2.81
CA ASP A 17 1.30 13.99 2.87
C ASP A 17 0.83 13.46 4.23
N VAL A 18 1.26 14.06 5.33
CA VAL A 18 0.84 13.68 6.68
C VAL A 18 -0.65 13.96 6.90
N VAL A 19 -1.14 15.13 6.48
CA VAL A 19 -2.56 15.48 6.58
C VAL A 19 -3.41 14.50 5.76
N LYS A 20 -3.00 14.19 4.55
CA LYS A 20 -3.66 13.19 3.69
C LYS A 20 -3.71 11.83 4.38
N ALA A 21 -2.61 11.37 4.97
CA ALA A 21 -2.59 10.13 5.70
C ALA A 21 -3.51 10.16 6.93
N LEU A 22 -3.48 11.23 7.74
CA LEU A 22 -4.34 11.39 8.92
C LEU A 22 -5.84 11.39 8.58
N LEU A 23 -6.21 12.01 7.46
CA LEU A 23 -7.62 12.12 7.06
C LEU A 23 -8.18 10.83 6.49
N TYR A 24 -7.37 10.05 5.78
CA TYR A 24 -7.85 8.96 4.95
C TYR A 24 -7.43 7.55 5.42
N THR A 25 -6.50 7.42 6.39
CA THR A 25 -6.22 6.11 7.00
C THR A 25 -7.07 5.87 8.24
N LYS A 26 -7.34 4.62 8.52
CA LYS A 26 -7.89 4.21 9.82
C LYS A 26 -6.82 4.35 10.91
N PRO A 27 -7.21 4.62 12.16
CA PRO A 27 -6.26 4.66 13.29
C PRO A 27 -5.43 3.38 13.37
N CYS A 28 -4.12 3.53 13.47
CA CYS A 28 -3.19 2.41 13.57
C CYS A 28 -2.08 2.76 14.57
N SER A 29 -1.82 1.88 15.52
CA SER A 29 -0.75 2.03 16.51
C SER A 29 0.37 0.99 16.33
N GLY A 30 0.16 -0.02 15.51
CA GLY A 30 1.15 -1.03 15.20
C GLY A 30 2.05 -0.60 14.04
N ARG A 31 3.23 -1.22 13.95
CA ARG A 31 4.27 -0.87 12.95
C ARG A 31 4.51 -1.96 11.92
N ARG A 32 3.79 -3.07 12.01
CA ARG A 32 3.97 -4.26 11.17
C ARG A 32 3.19 -4.11 9.87
N LEU A 33 3.89 -4.20 8.75
CA LEU A 33 3.32 -3.95 7.43
C LEU A 33 3.14 -5.23 6.62
N GLY A 34 2.00 -5.34 5.94
CA GLY A 34 1.83 -6.18 4.76
C GLY A 34 2.12 -5.34 3.52
N LEU A 35 3.22 -5.64 2.82
CA LEU A 35 3.64 -4.92 1.62
C LEU A 35 3.33 -5.72 0.36
N MET A 36 2.79 -5.04 -0.65
CA MET A 36 2.62 -5.59 -2.00
C MET A 36 3.26 -4.67 -3.02
N ALA A 37 4.08 -5.23 -3.91
CA ALA A 37 4.70 -4.51 -5.02
C ALA A 37 4.60 -5.32 -6.32
N LEU A 38 4.61 -4.62 -7.45
CA LEU A 38 4.41 -5.24 -8.77
C LEU A 38 5.66 -5.89 -9.35
N THR A 39 6.82 -5.70 -8.74
CA THR A 39 8.07 -6.35 -9.17
C THR A 39 9.00 -6.60 -8.00
N GLY A 40 9.87 -7.62 -8.12
CA GLY A 40 10.87 -7.94 -7.08
C GLY A 40 11.83 -6.79 -6.79
N GLY A 41 12.21 -6.01 -7.79
CA GLY A 41 13.04 -4.82 -7.58
C GLY A 41 12.34 -3.75 -6.74
N GLN A 42 11.07 -3.49 -7.01
CA GLN A 42 10.26 -2.56 -6.21
C GLN A 42 10.00 -3.11 -4.80
N SER A 43 9.80 -4.41 -4.65
CA SER A 43 9.66 -5.06 -3.34
C SER A 43 10.85 -4.77 -2.42
N VAL A 44 12.06 -4.78 -2.94
CA VAL A 44 13.28 -4.44 -2.17
C VAL A 44 13.30 -2.97 -1.80
N VAL A 45 13.10 -2.08 -2.77
CA VAL A 45 13.21 -0.63 -2.55
C VAL A 45 12.12 -0.12 -1.59
N ILE A 46 10.88 -0.60 -1.74
CA ILE A 46 9.78 -0.22 -0.84
C ILE A 46 10.05 -0.71 0.57
N THR A 47 10.52 -1.94 0.74
CA THR A 47 10.89 -2.48 2.06
C THR A 47 11.95 -1.62 2.73
N ASP A 48 13.02 -1.29 2.02
CA ASP A 48 14.09 -0.43 2.52
C ASP A 48 13.56 0.94 2.99
N ALA A 49 12.72 1.58 2.20
CA ALA A 49 12.15 2.89 2.53
C ALA A 49 11.29 2.84 3.81
N PHE A 50 10.45 1.81 3.94
CA PHE A 50 9.57 1.67 5.10
C PHE A 50 10.33 1.25 6.35
N VAL A 51 11.31 0.34 6.25
CA VAL A 51 12.16 -0.08 7.37
C VAL A 51 13.03 1.09 7.86
N ARG A 52 13.60 1.89 6.96
CA ARG A 52 14.34 3.12 7.33
C ARG A 52 13.46 4.14 8.04
N ALA A 53 12.18 4.19 7.76
CA ALA A 53 11.23 5.02 8.49
C ALA A 53 10.86 4.45 9.87
N GLY A 54 11.40 3.27 10.27
CA GLY A 54 11.16 2.62 11.55
C GLY A 54 9.87 1.79 11.59
N LEU A 55 9.42 1.32 10.44
CA LEU A 55 8.34 0.36 10.30
C LEU A 55 8.91 -1.05 10.11
N GLU A 56 8.10 -2.07 10.25
CA GLU A 56 8.51 -3.47 10.26
C GLU A 56 7.81 -4.23 9.14
N VAL A 57 8.51 -5.16 8.50
CA VAL A 57 7.96 -6.04 7.47
C VAL A 57 8.14 -7.49 7.94
N PRO A 58 7.27 -7.99 8.82
CA PRO A 58 7.39 -9.32 9.39
C PRO A 58 7.01 -10.41 8.40
N LEU A 59 7.33 -11.65 8.73
CA LEU A 59 6.71 -12.80 8.06
C LEU A 59 5.21 -12.82 8.39
N LEU A 60 4.40 -13.17 7.40
CA LEU A 60 2.98 -13.44 7.61
C LEU A 60 2.78 -14.71 8.43
N SER A 61 1.58 -14.91 8.94
CA SER A 61 1.20 -16.16 9.61
C SER A 61 1.25 -17.35 8.64
N GLU A 62 1.48 -18.55 9.15
CA GLU A 62 1.47 -19.78 8.35
C GLU A 62 0.16 -19.93 7.57
N ARG A 63 -0.96 -19.67 8.22
CA ARG A 63 -2.29 -19.68 7.60
C ARG A 63 -2.38 -18.77 6.38
N SER A 64 -1.79 -17.58 6.46
CA SER A 64 -1.77 -16.64 5.31
C SER A 64 -0.92 -17.18 4.18
N TYR A 65 0.23 -17.76 4.47
CA TYR A 65 1.07 -18.39 3.45
C TYR A 65 0.41 -19.59 2.79
N GLU A 66 -0.28 -20.43 3.54
CA GLU A 66 -1.07 -21.54 2.99
C GLU A 66 -2.14 -21.03 2.02
N ARG A 67 -2.89 -20.01 2.41
CA ARG A 67 -3.93 -19.41 1.55
C ARG A 67 -3.35 -18.77 0.29
N LEU A 68 -2.27 -18.01 0.41
CA LEU A 68 -1.57 -17.42 -0.74
C LEU A 68 -1.08 -18.51 -1.69
N GLY A 69 -0.49 -19.60 -1.17
CA GLY A 69 0.01 -20.72 -1.95
C GLY A 69 -1.03 -21.42 -2.82
N THR A 70 -2.33 -21.26 -2.54
CA THR A 70 -3.40 -21.89 -3.34
C THR A 70 -3.63 -21.24 -4.71
N PHE A 71 -3.20 -20.01 -4.92
CA PHE A 71 -3.47 -19.28 -6.17
C PHE A 71 -2.33 -18.39 -6.65
N PHE A 72 -1.32 -18.16 -5.82
CA PHE A 72 -0.24 -17.24 -6.15
C PHE A 72 0.69 -17.83 -7.21
N ASN A 73 0.95 -17.06 -8.26
CA ASN A 73 1.92 -17.46 -9.28
C ASN A 73 3.34 -17.11 -8.82
N ILE A 74 4.12 -18.16 -8.52
CA ILE A 74 5.52 -18.01 -8.10
C ILE A 74 6.51 -17.84 -9.25
N ILE A 75 6.05 -17.97 -10.51
CA ILE A 75 6.90 -17.74 -11.67
C ILE A 75 7.04 -16.22 -11.85
N GLY A 76 8.22 -15.70 -11.51
CA GLY A 76 8.49 -14.27 -11.52
C GLY A 76 7.78 -13.49 -10.40
N GLY A 77 7.44 -14.15 -9.29
CA GLY A 77 6.81 -13.54 -8.13
C GLY A 77 7.17 -14.22 -6.82
N SER A 78 6.75 -13.64 -5.71
CA SER A 78 6.93 -14.18 -4.36
C SER A 78 5.75 -13.80 -3.48
N TYR A 79 5.19 -14.76 -2.75
CA TYR A 79 4.18 -14.50 -1.73
C TYR A 79 4.76 -14.34 -0.31
N ARG A 80 6.08 -14.26 -0.17
CA ARG A 80 6.71 -13.82 1.07
C ARG A 80 6.49 -12.32 1.24
N ASN A 81 6.31 -11.86 2.48
CA ASN A 81 6.18 -10.43 2.74
C ASN A 81 7.57 -9.74 2.65
N PRO A 82 7.78 -8.80 1.73
CA PRO A 82 6.84 -8.20 0.77
C PRO A 82 6.39 -9.16 -0.33
N LEU A 83 5.11 -9.07 -0.74
CA LEU A 83 4.57 -9.85 -1.85
C LEU A 83 5.01 -9.19 -3.18
N ASP A 84 5.67 -9.96 -4.05
CA ASP A 84 5.89 -9.59 -5.46
C ASP A 84 4.73 -10.15 -6.29
N VAL A 85 3.76 -9.28 -6.60
CA VAL A 85 2.45 -9.70 -7.12
C VAL A 85 2.33 -9.64 -8.64
N GLY A 86 3.37 -9.14 -9.35
CA GLY A 86 3.30 -8.90 -10.79
C GLY A 86 2.95 -10.13 -11.61
N GLY A 87 3.51 -11.29 -11.28
CA GLY A 87 3.19 -12.55 -11.92
C GLY A 87 1.75 -13.02 -11.67
N THR A 88 1.21 -12.74 -10.48
CA THR A 88 -0.15 -13.14 -10.11
C THR A 88 -1.20 -12.22 -10.71
N LEU A 89 -0.90 -10.93 -10.86
CA LEU A 89 -1.81 -9.94 -11.44
C LEU A 89 -1.70 -9.84 -12.97
N GLY A 90 -0.64 -10.37 -13.56
CA GLY A 90 -0.36 -10.23 -14.99
C GLY A 90 -1.19 -11.10 -15.94
N PHE A 91 -1.91 -12.10 -15.44
CA PHE A 91 -2.53 -13.15 -16.27
C PHE A 91 -4.03 -13.36 -15.96
N GLY A 92 -4.84 -12.38 -16.27
CA GLY A 92 -6.29 -12.58 -16.44
C GLY A 92 -7.18 -12.39 -15.23
N ALA A 93 -6.86 -12.92 -14.05
CA ALA A 93 -7.71 -12.86 -12.86
C ALA A 93 -7.25 -11.77 -11.86
N ALA A 94 -6.81 -10.60 -12.39
CA ALA A 94 -6.22 -9.54 -11.58
C ALA A 94 -7.14 -8.99 -10.48
N PRO A 95 -8.43 -8.68 -10.73
CA PRO A 95 -9.31 -8.16 -9.69
C PRO A 95 -9.50 -9.13 -8.54
N GLU A 96 -9.85 -10.38 -8.83
CA GLU A 96 -10.13 -11.42 -7.84
C GLU A 96 -8.87 -11.76 -7.03
N ASN A 97 -7.72 -11.86 -7.69
CA ASN A 97 -6.47 -12.17 -7.01
C ASN A 97 -6.01 -11.03 -6.10
N LEU A 98 -6.15 -9.77 -6.53
CA LEU A 98 -5.82 -8.63 -5.69
C LEU A 98 -6.74 -8.54 -4.48
N GLU A 99 -8.05 -8.74 -4.65
CA GLU A 99 -9.00 -8.77 -3.55
C GLU A 99 -8.68 -9.88 -2.55
N ARG A 100 -8.34 -11.09 -3.03
CA ARG A 100 -7.93 -12.21 -2.18
C ARG A 100 -6.66 -11.88 -1.38
N MET A 101 -5.64 -11.31 -2.01
CA MET A 101 -4.40 -10.92 -1.33
C MET A 101 -4.65 -9.86 -0.27
N LEU A 102 -5.41 -8.81 -0.59
CA LEU A 102 -5.78 -7.76 0.35
C LEU A 102 -6.55 -8.32 1.55
N SER A 103 -7.51 -9.23 1.32
CA SER A 103 -8.27 -9.87 2.39
C SER A 103 -7.38 -10.75 3.28
N ILE A 104 -6.42 -11.47 2.70
CA ILE A 104 -5.48 -12.29 3.47
C ILE A 104 -4.60 -11.40 4.37
N LEU A 105 -4.08 -10.28 3.85
CA LEU A 105 -3.29 -9.33 4.64
C LEU A 105 -4.13 -8.64 5.72
N ASP A 106 -5.40 -8.35 5.43
CA ASP A 106 -6.31 -7.74 6.40
C ASP A 106 -6.62 -8.67 7.58
N GLU A 107 -6.72 -9.96 7.33
CA GLU A 107 -6.99 -10.98 8.35
C GLU A 107 -5.72 -11.44 9.09
N ASP A 108 -4.52 -11.13 8.59
CA ASP A 108 -3.26 -11.61 9.19
C ASP A 108 -2.94 -10.89 10.49
N GLU A 109 -2.73 -11.64 11.57
CA GLU A 109 -2.44 -11.13 12.91
C GLU A 109 -1.06 -10.46 13.03
N ASN A 110 -0.15 -10.72 12.09
CA ASN A 110 1.18 -10.13 12.04
C ASN A 110 1.21 -8.81 11.26
N VAL A 111 0.07 -8.36 10.74
CA VAL A 111 -0.05 -7.13 9.93
C VAL A 111 -0.91 -6.11 10.64
N ASP A 112 -0.41 -4.89 10.81
CA ASP A 112 -1.12 -3.76 11.41
C ASP A 112 -1.58 -2.75 10.35
N ALA A 113 -0.84 -2.64 9.24
CA ALA A 113 -1.18 -1.75 8.12
C ALA A 113 -0.79 -2.40 6.78
N ILE A 114 -1.48 -2.03 5.71
CA ILE A 114 -1.28 -2.57 4.37
C ILE A 114 -0.80 -1.46 3.45
N VAL A 115 0.23 -1.75 2.65
CA VAL A 115 0.78 -0.86 1.64
C VAL A 115 0.76 -1.56 0.28
N LEU A 116 0.11 -0.94 -0.69
CA LEU A 116 0.08 -1.42 -2.07
C LEU A 116 0.87 -0.45 -2.98
N GLU A 117 1.89 -0.96 -3.64
CA GLU A 117 2.57 -0.24 -4.72
C GLU A 117 1.85 -0.49 -6.04
N ILE A 118 1.64 0.58 -6.79
CA ILE A 118 1.04 0.58 -8.11
C ILE A 118 2.00 1.31 -9.07
N ALA A 119 2.60 0.57 -10.00
CA ALA A 119 3.41 1.18 -11.04
C ALA A 119 2.51 1.72 -12.16
N THR A 120 2.67 2.98 -12.51
CA THR A 120 1.87 3.62 -13.58
C THR A 120 2.03 2.90 -14.92
N GLN A 121 3.21 2.41 -15.25
CA GLN A 121 3.44 1.62 -16.47
C GLN A 121 2.59 0.34 -16.51
N TYR A 122 2.32 -0.27 -15.36
CA TYR A 122 1.47 -1.44 -15.26
C TYR A 122 0.01 -1.09 -15.61
N LEU A 123 -0.50 0.03 -15.08
CA LEU A 123 -1.84 0.51 -15.41
C LEU A 123 -1.99 0.81 -16.91
N VAL A 124 -0.99 1.49 -17.50
CA VAL A 124 -0.98 1.77 -18.94
C VAL A 124 -0.94 0.48 -19.77
N ARG A 125 -0.10 -0.48 -19.39
CA ARG A 125 0.00 -1.77 -20.08
C ARG A 125 -1.30 -2.56 -20.02
N MET A 126 -1.98 -2.55 -18.89
CA MET A 126 -3.30 -3.18 -18.75
C MET A 126 -4.34 -2.49 -19.63
N ALA A 127 -4.35 -1.17 -19.69
CA ALA A 127 -5.27 -0.39 -20.52
C ALA A 127 -5.03 -0.55 -22.04
N LEU A 128 -3.78 -0.78 -22.46
CA LEU A 128 -3.39 -0.96 -23.86
C LEU A 128 -3.48 -2.41 -24.35
N GLY A 129 -3.62 -3.37 -23.45
CA GLY A 129 -3.81 -4.78 -23.81
C GLY A 129 -5.13 -4.97 -24.55
N ALA A 130 -5.07 -5.32 -25.83
CA ALA A 130 -6.19 -5.37 -26.78
C ALA A 130 -7.35 -6.34 -26.42
N ALA A 131 -7.34 -6.95 -25.25
CA ALA A 131 -8.38 -7.83 -24.73
C ALA A 131 -8.44 -7.81 -23.18
N GLY A 132 -7.74 -6.87 -22.50
CA GLY A 132 -7.76 -6.78 -21.05
C GLY A 132 -8.95 -5.94 -20.55
N PRO A 133 -9.50 -6.27 -19.37
CA PRO A 133 -10.50 -5.42 -18.76
C PRO A 133 -9.91 -4.03 -18.49
N SER A 134 -10.72 -2.99 -18.67
CA SER A 134 -10.42 -1.63 -18.25
C SER A 134 -9.82 -1.64 -16.83
N THR A 135 -8.90 -0.73 -16.54
CA THR A 135 -8.37 -0.53 -15.17
C THR A 135 -9.36 0.20 -14.25
N ASP A 136 -10.55 0.55 -14.74
CA ASP A 136 -11.55 1.31 -14.00
C ASP A 136 -12.09 0.57 -12.77
N TRP A 137 -11.92 -0.74 -12.70
CA TRP A 137 -12.27 -1.55 -11.53
C TRP A 137 -11.35 -1.30 -10.32
N LEU A 138 -10.09 -0.91 -10.56
CA LEU A 138 -9.08 -0.84 -9.49
C LEU A 138 -9.40 0.23 -8.42
N PRO A 139 -9.71 1.50 -8.77
CA PRO A 139 -10.06 2.50 -7.77
C PRO A 139 -11.26 2.10 -6.90
N GLN A 140 -12.32 1.57 -7.53
CA GLN A 140 -13.53 1.16 -6.81
C GLN A 140 -13.27 -0.04 -5.90
N MET A 141 -12.48 -1.01 -6.35
CA MET A 141 -12.13 -2.18 -5.55
C MET A 141 -11.26 -1.78 -4.35
N LEU A 142 -10.28 -0.88 -4.54
CA LEU A 142 -9.46 -0.36 -3.43
C LEU A 142 -10.28 0.47 -2.43
N ALA A 143 -11.25 1.27 -2.91
CA ALA A 143 -12.17 1.99 -2.04
C ALA A 143 -13.04 1.02 -1.22
N ALA A 144 -13.61 0.01 -1.87
CA ALA A 144 -14.40 -1.01 -1.19
C ALA A 144 -13.57 -1.81 -0.16
N HIS A 145 -12.32 -2.13 -0.47
CA HIS A 145 -11.42 -2.76 0.50
C HIS A 145 -11.16 -1.84 1.69
N LYS A 146 -10.79 -0.58 1.46
CA LYS A 146 -10.53 0.40 2.52
C LYS A 146 -11.71 0.55 3.47
N GLU A 147 -12.94 0.58 2.97
CA GLU A 147 -14.15 0.68 3.81
C GLU A 147 -14.34 -0.56 4.70
N ARG A 148 -14.11 -1.75 4.15
CA ARG A 148 -14.28 -3.03 4.88
C ARG A 148 -13.13 -3.32 5.85
N SER A 149 -11.91 -2.99 5.47
CA SER A 149 -10.71 -3.27 6.26
C SER A 149 -10.74 -2.57 7.61
N SER A 150 -10.24 -3.21 8.64
CA SER A 150 -10.00 -2.61 9.96
C SER A 150 -8.60 -1.96 10.05
N LYS A 151 -7.71 -2.25 9.11
CA LYS A 151 -6.31 -1.81 9.11
C LYS A 151 -6.12 -0.50 8.37
N ALA A 152 -5.06 0.22 8.70
CA ALA A 152 -4.61 1.35 7.90
C ALA A 152 -4.19 0.86 6.51
N PHE A 153 -4.66 1.55 5.48
CA PHE A 153 -4.35 1.22 4.10
C PHE A 153 -3.84 2.45 3.36
N ILE A 154 -2.70 2.32 2.71
CA ILE A 154 -2.14 3.36 1.83
C ILE A 154 -1.70 2.77 0.50
N THR A 155 -1.64 3.61 -0.52
CA THR A 155 -1.09 3.25 -1.82
C THR A 155 0.11 4.12 -2.18
N ILE A 156 1.07 3.52 -2.89
CA ILE A 156 2.17 4.24 -3.53
C ILE A 156 1.97 4.11 -5.03
N LEU A 157 1.76 5.22 -5.71
CA LEU A 157 1.61 5.23 -7.16
C LEU A 157 2.77 6.00 -7.77
N ASN A 158 3.83 5.23 -8.10
CA ASN A 158 5.02 5.82 -8.71
C ASN A 158 4.83 6.04 -10.21
N ALA A 159 5.37 7.16 -10.69
CA ALA A 159 5.18 7.59 -12.07
C ALA A 159 6.10 6.88 -13.06
N GLY A 160 7.30 6.46 -12.62
CA GLY A 160 8.37 6.10 -13.55
C GLY A 160 8.68 7.30 -14.46
N HIS A 161 8.32 7.18 -15.74
CA HIS A 161 8.43 8.27 -16.73
C HIS A 161 7.07 8.83 -17.18
N LEU A 162 5.99 8.47 -16.51
CA LEU A 162 4.60 8.77 -16.88
C LEU A 162 3.94 9.75 -15.87
N GLU A 163 4.59 10.87 -15.57
CA GLU A 163 4.17 11.80 -14.52
C GLU A 163 2.73 12.32 -14.69
N ALA A 164 2.36 12.74 -15.90
CA ALA A 164 1.01 13.25 -16.15
C ALA A 164 -0.06 12.19 -15.85
N ARG A 165 0.16 10.96 -16.32
CA ARG A 165 -0.76 9.84 -16.07
C ARG A 165 -0.81 9.47 -14.60
N ALA A 166 0.33 9.44 -13.92
CA ALA A 166 0.38 9.17 -12.49
C ALA A 166 -0.37 10.23 -11.68
N ALA A 167 -0.26 11.50 -12.08
CA ALA A 167 -1.00 12.59 -11.43
C ALA A 167 -2.52 12.41 -11.57
N GLU A 168 -3.01 12.09 -12.77
CA GLU A 168 -4.43 11.79 -13.01
C GLU A 168 -4.94 10.63 -12.14
N GLU A 169 -4.19 9.53 -12.08
CA GLU A 169 -4.60 8.37 -11.29
C GLU A 169 -4.53 8.65 -9.77
N ARG A 170 -3.55 9.42 -9.30
CA ARG A 170 -3.51 9.86 -7.90
C ARG A 170 -4.71 10.73 -7.53
N ILE A 171 -5.18 11.61 -8.43
CA ILE A 171 -6.38 12.43 -8.22
C ILE A 171 -7.62 11.54 -8.08
N LYS A 172 -7.82 10.58 -8.99
CA LYS A 172 -8.95 9.63 -8.93
C LYS A 172 -8.98 8.85 -7.61
N LEU A 173 -7.82 8.37 -7.15
CA LEU A 173 -7.72 7.67 -5.87
C LEU A 173 -8.00 8.59 -4.69
N ALA A 174 -7.54 9.84 -4.73
CA ALA A 174 -7.80 10.83 -3.69
C ALA A 174 -9.28 11.20 -3.59
N GLU A 175 -10.00 11.32 -4.71
CA GLU A 175 -11.45 11.56 -4.75
C GLU A 175 -12.25 10.44 -4.07
N LEU A 176 -11.72 9.23 -4.09
CA LEU A 176 -12.26 8.07 -3.36
C LEU A 176 -11.72 7.95 -1.91
N GLY A 177 -11.01 8.98 -1.44
CA GLY A 177 -10.42 8.99 -0.10
C GLY A 177 -9.30 7.98 0.12
N ILE A 178 -8.64 7.49 -0.93
CA ILE A 178 -7.52 6.56 -0.83
C ILE A 178 -6.22 7.36 -0.72
N PRO A 179 -5.50 7.28 0.42
CA PRO A 179 -4.26 8.02 0.61
C PRO A 179 -3.17 7.45 -0.30
N THR A 180 -2.84 8.21 -1.35
CA THR A 180 -1.90 7.82 -2.40
C THR A 180 -0.69 8.73 -2.41
N PHE A 181 0.51 8.17 -2.43
CA PHE A 181 1.79 8.88 -2.40
C PHE A 181 2.57 8.65 -3.69
N ALA A 182 3.38 9.64 -4.10
CA ALA A 182 4.14 9.55 -5.32
C ALA A 182 5.44 8.74 -5.18
N GLY A 183 5.97 8.61 -3.96
CA GLY A 183 7.21 7.90 -3.69
C GLY A 183 7.16 7.08 -2.41
N PHE A 184 8.05 6.10 -2.32
CA PHE A 184 8.13 5.18 -1.18
C PHE A 184 8.47 5.91 0.12
N GLU A 185 9.45 6.81 0.10
CA GLU A 185 9.89 7.56 1.27
C GLU A 185 8.81 8.52 1.77
N GLN A 186 8.04 9.11 0.85
CA GLN A 186 6.92 9.98 1.21
C GLN A 186 5.84 9.21 1.96
N GLY A 187 5.38 8.09 1.39
CA GLY A 187 4.39 7.22 2.02
C GLY A 187 4.88 6.64 3.34
N ALA A 188 6.13 6.22 3.41
CA ALA A 188 6.74 5.65 4.61
C ALA A 188 6.79 6.67 5.75
N ARG A 189 7.26 7.91 5.48
CA ARG A 189 7.30 8.98 6.49
C ARG A 189 5.90 9.39 6.94
N ALA A 190 4.97 9.56 5.99
CA ALA A 190 3.60 9.93 6.32
C ALA A 190 2.93 8.87 7.20
N LEU A 191 2.99 7.60 6.83
CA LEU A 191 2.41 6.51 7.60
C LEU A 191 3.06 6.40 8.99
N ARG A 192 4.40 6.52 9.08
CA ARG A 192 5.11 6.49 10.35
C ARG A 192 4.64 7.61 11.30
N LYS A 193 4.50 8.83 10.81
CA LYS A 193 4.04 9.96 11.62
C LYS A 193 2.59 9.78 12.10
N VAL A 194 1.74 9.21 11.27
CA VAL A 194 0.36 8.86 11.65
C VAL A 194 0.32 7.78 12.73
N ILE A 195 1.13 6.74 12.60
CA ILE A 195 1.24 5.68 13.61
C ILE A 195 1.76 6.28 14.94
N ASP A 196 2.80 7.08 14.90
CA ASP A 196 3.35 7.72 16.12
C ASP A 196 2.33 8.66 16.79
N TYR A 197 1.51 9.36 16.02
CA TYR A 197 0.41 10.17 16.53
C TYR A 197 -0.65 9.31 17.23
N HIS A 198 -1.07 8.20 16.63
CA HIS A 198 -2.05 7.32 17.24
C HIS A 198 -1.50 6.58 18.48
N ARG A 199 -0.21 6.20 18.47
CA ARG A 199 0.48 5.66 19.63
C ARG A 199 0.47 6.64 20.79
N PHE A 200 0.85 7.89 20.53
CA PHE A 200 0.82 8.95 21.54
C PHE A 200 -0.61 9.11 22.11
N ARG A 201 -1.62 9.18 21.27
CA ARG A 201 -3.03 9.29 21.71
C ARG A 201 -3.49 8.10 22.55
N ALA A 202 -2.98 6.92 22.28
CA ALA A 202 -3.28 5.69 23.00
C ALA A 202 -2.41 5.51 24.28
N GLY A 203 -1.47 6.41 24.57
CA GLY A 203 -0.54 6.28 25.68
C GLY A 203 0.47 5.15 25.50
N ILE A 204 0.81 4.79 24.26
CA ILE A 204 1.78 3.75 23.92
C ILE A 204 3.09 4.44 23.56
N ASP A 205 4.12 4.22 24.35
CA ASP A 205 5.49 4.76 24.12
C ASP A 205 6.28 3.93 23.08
#